data_4219968fadb3ce73ea38e449defc10ad
#
_entry.id   4219968fadb3ce73ea38e449defc10ad
#
_cell.length_a   1.000
_cell.length_b   1.000
_cell.length_c   1.000
_cell.angle_alpha   90.00
_cell.angle_beta   90.00
_cell.angle_gamma   90.00
#
_symmetry.space_group_name_H-M   'P 1'
#
loop_
_entity.id
_entity.type
_entity.pdbx_description
1 polymer ?
#
loop_
_entity_poly.entity_id
_entity_poly.type
_entity_poly.pdbx_seq_one_letter_code
_entity_poly.pdbx_strand_id
1 'polypeptide(L)'
;MNHLEVTTDVVVVGAGHAGCEAALACARLGLKTVIFTVSVDSIALMPCNPNVGGSSKGHLVREIDALGGEMGKNIDHTFIQSKMLNGSKGPAVHSLRAQADKRDYSSRMRKTLENTPNLTIKQAEVTEIIVEDGVLTGVKTFSGAVYHCRACVLCTGTYLKARCIYGDISNYTGPNGLQAANHLTDSLKAHGIEMYRFKTGTPARIDKRSIDFSKMEEQFGDKRVVPFSFSTDPEDVQIDQVSCWLTYTNEKTHEIIRANLDRSPLYSGMIEGTGPRYCPSIEDKVVRFADKNRHQVFIEPEGRYTNEMYVGGMSSSLPEDVQIEMYRSVPGLEHAEIVRNAYAIEYDCINARQLKPTLEFKNIQGLFSGGQFNGSSGYEEAAAQGLAAGINAALKTLGQEQVVFDRSESYIGVLIDDLVTKDNKEPYRMMTSRSEYRLLLRQDNADQRLTPLGHKIGLIDDETYQQLLEKEKQIAEETRRVEHLNIGANPKVQAFLEAHNSTPLKTGTTLGELIRRPELDYEMLAELDPERPLLNRGVDEQVNINIKYEGYIKRQLKQVEQFKKLENKKIPETIRYEEIHGLRIEAQQKLNLYRPISVGQASRISGVSPADVSVLLIYMEQMNRHPRHGE
;
A
#
# COMPACT_ATOMS: atom_id res chain seq x y z
N MET A 1 -17.25 14.59 38.91
CA MET A 1 -16.37 13.40 38.86
C MET A 1 -15.03 13.86 38.31
N ASN A 2 -13.94 13.58 39.02
CA ASN A 2 -12.61 13.88 38.50
C ASN A 2 -12.34 12.88 37.37
N HIS A 3 -12.27 13.35 36.14
CA HIS A 3 -11.86 12.53 34.99
C HIS A 3 -10.33 12.39 35.00
N LEU A 4 -9.84 11.24 34.51
CA LEU A 4 -8.42 11.01 34.33
C LEU A 4 -7.89 11.96 33.24
N GLU A 5 -6.84 12.70 33.53
CA GLU A 5 -6.11 13.51 32.59
C GLU A 5 -4.67 13.00 32.44
N VAL A 6 -4.25 12.81 31.18
CA VAL A 6 -2.92 12.30 30.83
C VAL A 6 -2.31 13.24 29.79
N THR A 7 -1.01 13.49 29.90
CA THR A 7 -0.26 14.25 28.89
C THR A 7 0.70 13.33 28.15
N THR A 8 0.66 13.37 26.82
CA THR A 8 1.56 12.65 25.93
C THR A 8 1.96 13.55 24.77
N ASP A 9 2.91 13.14 23.92
CA ASP A 9 3.29 13.94 22.76
C ASP A 9 2.36 13.67 21.57
N VAL A 10 2.10 12.40 21.29
CA VAL A 10 1.30 11.96 20.14
C VAL A 10 0.29 10.90 20.57
N VAL A 11 -0.90 10.99 20.03
CA VAL A 11 -1.95 9.98 20.11
C VAL A 11 -2.16 9.35 18.75
N VAL A 12 -2.27 8.01 18.69
CA VAL A 12 -2.67 7.27 17.51
C VAL A 12 -3.97 6.52 17.80
N VAL A 13 -4.99 6.73 16.96
CA VAL A 13 -6.32 6.12 17.14
C VAL A 13 -6.51 4.99 16.15
N GLY A 14 -6.51 3.77 16.65
CA GLY A 14 -6.58 2.53 15.87
C GLY A 14 -5.24 1.83 15.75
N ALA A 15 -5.20 0.52 16.01
CA ALA A 15 -4.01 -0.32 15.97
C ALA A 15 -4.05 -1.36 14.82
N GLY A 16 -4.64 -0.98 13.68
CA GLY A 16 -4.48 -1.69 12.42
C GLY A 16 -3.12 -1.41 11.79
N HIS A 17 -2.93 -1.81 10.54
CA HIS A 17 -1.63 -1.64 9.85
C HIS A 17 -1.15 -0.19 9.81
N ALA A 18 -2.05 0.77 9.58
CA ALA A 18 -1.71 2.19 9.58
C ALA A 18 -1.29 2.67 10.97
N GLY A 19 -2.07 2.35 12.00
CA GLY A 19 -1.80 2.80 13.35
C GLY A 19 -0.52 2.23 13.93
N CYS A 20 -0.21 0.96 13.65
CA CYS A 20 1.05 0.34 14.07
C CYS A 20 2.26 1.07 13.49
N GLU A 21 2.27 1.36 12.19
CA GLU A 21 3.37 2.09 11.55
C GLU A 21 3.48 3.53 12.06
N ALA A 22 2.35 4.23 12.23
CA ALA A 22 2.34 5.59 12.76
C ALA A 22 2.88 5.66 14.19
N ALA A 23 2.45 4.76 15.06
CA ALA A 23 2.88 4.73 16.46
C ALA A 23 4.36 4.36 16.59
N LEU A 24 4.83 3.37 15.83
CA LEU A 24 6.24 3.00 15.81
C LEU A 24 7.13 4.15 15.31
N ALA A 25 6.72 4.85 14.27
CA ALA A 25 7.46 6.01 13.76
C ALA A 25 7.60 7.10 14.83
N CYS A 26 6.51 7.50 15.48
CA CYS A 26 6.51 8.52 16.52
C CYS A 26 7.37 8.12 17.72
N ALA A 27 7.19 6.90 18.22
CA ALA A 27 7.93 6.39 19.38
C ALA A 27 9.43 6.23 19.11
N ARG A 28 9.81 5.73 17.95
CA ARG A 28 11.21 5.56 17.51
C ARG A 28 11.91 6.90 17.29
N LEU A 29 11.17 7.96 17.01
CA LEU A 29 11.67 9.35 16.94
C LEU A 29 11.71 10.02 18.33
N GLY A 30 11.53 9.26 19.41
CA GLY A 30 11.70 9.71 20.78
C GLY A 30 10.48 10.39 21.42
N LEU A 31 9.31 10.34 20.78
CA LEU A 31 8.10 10.97 21.29
C LEU A 31 7.27 10.00 22.15
N LYS A 32 6.79 10.46 23.30
CA LYS A 32 5.83 9.73 24.10
C LYS A 32 4.54 9.55 23.31
N THR A 33 4.23 8.32 22.97
CA THR A 33 3.13 7.97 22.06
C THR A 33 2.17 7.01 22.74
N VAL A 34 0.87 7.29 22.64
CA VAL A 34 -0.19 6.38 23.09
C VAL A 34 -0.97 5.92 21.87
N ILE A 35 -1.03 4.60 21.65
CA ILE A 35 -1.86 3.99 20.61
C ILE A 35 -3.12 3.39 21.24
N PHE A 36 -4.29 3.80 20.75
CA PHE A 36 -5.59 3.30 21.16
C PHE A 36 -6.10 2.22 20.22
N THR A 37 -6.72 1.22 20.80
CA THR A 37 -7.45 0.17 20.05
C THR A 37 -8.71 -0.24 20.80
N VAL A 38 -9.75 -0.64 20.08
CA VAL A 38 -10.97 -1.20 20.70
C VAL A 38 -10.73 -2.60 21.25
N SER A 39 -9.71 -3.31 20.77
CA SER A 39 -9.26 -4.60 21.27
C SER A 39 -7.77 -4.79 21.03
N VAL A 40 -7.00 -5.11 22.06
CA VAL A 40 -5.58 -5.44 21.94
C VAL A 40 -5.34 -6.73 21.14
N ASP A 41 -6.35 -7.63 21.09
CA ASP A 41 -6.27 -8.87 20.34
C ASP A 41 -6.52 -8.69 18.84
N SER A 42 -6.86 -7.46 18.42
CA SER A 42 -7.03 -7.08 17.00
C SER A 42 -5.88 -6.23 16.44
N ILE A 43 -4.77 -6.08 17.17
CA ILE A 43 -3.59 -5.37 16.68
C ILE A 43 -3.08 -6.01 15.40
N ALA A 44 -2.91 -5.21 14.35
CA ALA A 44 -2.49 -5.65 13.01
C ALA A 44 -3.30 -6.86 12.48
N LEU A 45 -4.58 -6.95 12.84
CA LEU A 45 -5.47 -7.99 12.34
C LEU A 45 -5.58 -7.93 10.83
N MET A 46 -5.61 -9.11 10.21
CA MET A 46 -5.85 -9.28 8.78
C MET A 46 -7.28 -9.83 8.55
N PRO A 47 -8.32 -9.02 8.63
CA PRO A 47 -9.71 -9.51 8.66
C PRO A 47 -10.21 -10.00 7.31
N CYS A 48 -9.56 -9.62 6.22
CA CYS A 48 -9.87 -10.10 4.87
C CYS A 48 -8.84 -11.17 4.45
N ASN A 49 -8.05 -10.93 3.41
CA ASN A 49 -7.10 -11.90 2.90
C ASN A 49 -5.89 -12.11 3.85
N PRO A 50 -5.29 -13.30 3.83
CA PRO A 50 -4.11 -13.62 4.64
C PRO A 50 -2.78 -13.24 3.94
N ASN A 51 -2.77 -12.21 3.12
CA ASN A 51 -1.63 -11.89 2.26
C ASN A 51 -1.04 -10.51 2.54
N VAL A 52 0.27 -10.40 2.40
CA VAL A 52 1.01 -9.13 2.29
C VAL A 52 1.71 -9.07 0.94
N GLY A 53 1.65 -7.93 0.28
CA GLY A 53 2.24 -7.73 -1.04
C GLY A 53 1.29 -8.10 -2.18
N GLY A 54 1.87 -8.40 -3.33
CA GLY A 54 1.16 -8.56 -4.60
C GLY A 54 1.45 -7.41 -5.56
N SER A 55 0.82 -7.41 -6.72
CA SER A 55 1.08 -6.41 -7.77
C SER A 55 0.93 -4.97 -7.23
N SER A 56 1.97 -4.17 -7.36
CA SER A 56 2.15 -2.82 -6.80
C SER A 56 2.24 -2.74 -5.26
N LYS A 57 1.70 -3.70 -4.56
CA LYS A 57 1.68 -3.71 -3.09
C LYS A 57 3.03 -4.15 -2.51
N GLY A 58 3.72 -5.09 -3.15
CA GLY A 58 5.10 -5.43 -2.83
C GLY A 58 6.03 -4.22 -2.90
N HIS A 59 5.79 -3.31 -3.83
CA HIS A 59 6.50 -2.03 -3.94
C HIS A 59 6.29 -1.16 -2.69
N LEU A 60 5.04 -1.03 -2.22
CA LEU A 60 4.74 -0.27 -0.99
C LEU A 60 5.42 -0.88 0.23
N VAL A 61 5.38 -2.21 0.40
CA VAL A 61 6.02 -2.88 1.55
C VAL A 61 7.52 -2.64 1.57
N ARG A 62 8.18 -2.73 0.40
CA ARG A 62 9.60 -2.43 0.26
C ARG A 62 9.93 -0.96 0.57
N GLU A 63 9.09 -0.04 0.16
CA GLU A 63 9.25 1.38 0.48
C GLU A 63 9.02 1.68 1.96
N ILE A 64 8.03 1.03 2.60
CA ILE A 64 7.82 1.10 4.04
C ILE A 64 9.06 0.63 4.79
N ASP A 65 9.64 -0.50 4.39
CA ASP A 65 10.87 -1.04 4.99
C ASP A 65 12.06 -0.10 4.79
N ALA A 66 12.25 0.42 3.59
CA ALA A 66 13.34 1.35 3.26
C ALA A 66 13.31 2.63 4.11
N LEU A 67 12.12 3.06 4.56
CA LEU A 67 11.94 4.20 5.45
C LEU A 67 12.06 3.85 6.95
N GLY A 68 12.23 2.58 7.29
CA GLY A 68 12.31 2.13 8.69
C GLY A 68 10.99 1.64 9.29
N GLY A 69 9.98 1.34 8.45
CA GLY A 69 8.73 0.72 8.89
C GLY A 69 8.88 -0.77 9.24
N GLU A 70 7.80 -1.38 9.74
CA GLU A 70 7.83 -2.72 10.35
C GLU A 70 7.19 -3.82 9.50
N MET A 71 6.27 -3.48 8.57
CA MET A 71 5.49 -4.47 7.84
C MET A 71 6.35 -5.50 7.10
N GLY A 72 7.43 -5.07 6.43
CA GLY A 72 8.35 -5.97 5.73
C GLY A 72 9.05 -6.95 6.65
N LYS A 73 9.57 -6.46 7.78
CA LYS A 73 10.19 -7.29 8.82
C LYS A 73 9.19 -8.26 9.45
N ASN A 74 7.97 -7.78 9.72
CA ASN A 74 6.95 -8.59 10.36
C ASN A 74 6.51 -9.76 9.46
N ILE A 75 6.31 -9.53 8.16
CA ILE A 75 5.92 -10.59 7.24
C ILE A 75 7.06 -11.59 6.99
N ASP A 76 8.31 -11.14 6.92
CA ASP A 76 9.46 -12.04 6.73
C ASP A 76 9.59 -13.09 7.84
N HIS A 77 9.11 -12.80 9.06
CA HIS A 77 9.14 -13.71 10.19
C HIS A 77 7.86 -14.55 10.36
N THR A 78 6.80 -14.23 9.62
CA THR A 78 5.47 -14.82 9.87
C THR A 78 4.79 -15.36 8.60
N PHE A 79 5.47 -15.30 7.46
CA PHE A 79 4.95 -15.87 6.23
C PHE A 79 4.99 -17.41 6.25
N ILE A 80 4.07 -18.00 5.49
CA ILE A 80 3.98 -19.46 5.31
C ILE A 80 4.14 -19.87 3.85
N GLN A 81 4.03 -18.94 2.92
CA GLN A 81 4.36 -19.09 1.51
C GLN A 81 4.78 -17.73 0.93
N SER A 82 5.75 -17.74 0.02
CA SER A 82 6.17 -16.53 -0.71
C SER A 82 6.33 -16.79 -2.19
N LYS A 83 5.98 -15.78 -3.00
CA LYS A 83 6.06 -15.86 -4.45
C LYS A 83 6.38 -14.50 -5.07
N MET A 84 7.26 -14.48 -6.06
CA MET A 84 7.47 -13.34 -6.94
C MET A 84 6.44 -13.34 -8.06
N LEU A 85 5.53 -12.39 -8.05
CA LEU A 85 4.55 -12.21 -9.12
C LEU A 85 5.18 -11.48 -10.32
N ASN A 86 4.65 -11.78 -11.51
CA ASN A 86 5.10 -11.18 -12.78
C ASN A 86 6.58 -11.44 -13.12
N GLY A 87 7.20 -12.51 -12.60
CA GLY A 87 8.60 -12.83 -12.84
C GLY A 87 8.98 -13.04 -14.31
N SER A 88 8.01 -13.39 -15.17
CA SER A 88 8.20 -13.48 -16.63
C SER A 88 8.13 -12.13 -17.37
N LYS A 89 7.81 -11.03 -16.66
CA LYS A 89 7.74 -9.68 -17.20
C LYS A 89 8.98 -8.88 -16.81
N GLY A 90 9.09 -7.65 -17.29
CA GLY A 90 10.19 -6.77 -16.92
C GLY A 90 10.16 -6.35 -15.42
N PRO A 91 11.30 -5.89 -14.88
CA PRO A 91 11.49 -5.65 -13.44
C PRO A 91 10.56 -4.56 -12.86
N ALA A 92 10.04 -3.68 -13.70
CA ALA A 92 9.10 -2.63 -13.30
C ALA A 92 7.80 -3.13 -12.64
N VAL A 93 7.45 -4.39 -12.84
CA VAL A 93 6.20 -4.99 -12.34
C VAL A 93 6.43 -6.24 -11.50
N HIS A 94 7.67 -6.65 -11.27
CA HIS A 94 8.00 -7.70 -10.30
C HIS A 94 7.45 -7.29 -8.94
N SER A 95 6.73 -8.17 -8.27
CA SER A 95 6.10 -7.88 -6.99
C SER A 95 6.11 -9.09 -6.09
N LEU A 96 6.68 -8.95 -4.90
CA LEU A 96 6.62 -9.96 -3.85
C LEU A 96 5.20 -10.08 -3.30
N ARG A 97 4.78 -11.30 -3.04
CA ARG A 97 3.55 -11.64 -2.32
C ARG A 97 3.84 -12.75 -1.34
N ALA A 98 3.47 -12.57 -0.09
CA ALA A 98 3.59 -13.60 0.94
C ALA A 98 2.23 -13.91 1.56
N GLN A 99 1.99 -15.20 1.76
CA GLN A 99 0.90 -15.72 2.59
C GLN A 99 1.36 -15.65 4.04
N ALA A 100 0.60 -14.97 4.89
CA ALA A 100 0.90 -14.85 6.31
C ALA A 100 0.22 -15.95 7.13
N ASP A 101 0.87 -16.40 8.21
CA ASP A 101 0.14 -16.87 9.37
C ASP A 101 -0.45 -15.65 10.08
N LYS A 102 -1.77 -15.49 10.02
CA LYS A 102 -2.45 -14.29 10.54
C LYS A 102 -2.26 -14.08 12.04
N ARG A 103 -2.24 -15.16 12.81
CA ARG A 103 -2.07 -15.08 14.26
C ARG A 103 -0.64 -14.70 14.62
N ASP A 104 0.32 -15.33 13.99
CA ASP A 104 1.73 -15.01 14.22
C ASP A 104 2.04 -13.59 13.79
N TYR A 105 1.49 -13.13 12.65
CA TYR A 105 1.65 -11.76 12.17
C TYR A 105 1.14 -10.73 13.20
N SER A 106 -0.09 -10.91 13.70
CA SER A 106 -0.70 -10.05 14.71
C SER A 106 0.07 -10.10 16.03
N SER A 107 0.41 -11.30 16.52
CA SER A 107 1.11 -11.51 17.78
C SER A 107 2.52 -10.88 17.75
N ARG A 108 3.24 -11.04 16.64
CA ARG A 108 4.57 -10.45 16.49
C ARG A 108 4.51 -8.92 16.43
N MET A 109 3.56 -8.34 15.68
CA MET A 109 3.38 -6.89 15.65
C MET A 109 3.03 -6.35 17.03
N ARG A 110 2.13 -7.00 17.76
CA ARG A 110 1.80 -6.64 19.14
C ARG A 110 3.04 -6.66 20.03
N LYS A 111 3.84 -7.72 19.96
CA LYS A 111 5.10 -7.81 20.72
C LYS A 111 6.07 -6.68 20.35
N THR A 112 6.16 -6.31 19.09
CA THR A 112 6.98 -5.18 18.63
C THR A 112 6.52 -3.87 19.25
N LEU A 113 5.21 -3.59 19.26
CA LEU A 113 4.66 -2.39 19.90
C LEU A 113 4.91 -2.38 21.40
N GLU A 114 4.65 -3.50 22.08
CA GLU A 114 4.82 -3.63 23.55
C GLU A 114 6.28 -3.43 24.00
N ASN A 115 7.25 -3.76 23.16
CA ASN A 115 8.68 -3.64 23.46
C ASN A 115 9.33 -2.36 22.90
N THR A 116 8.57 -1.51 22.22
CA THR A 116 9.11 -0.26 21.69
C THR A 116 9.13 0.81 22.78
N PRO A 117 10.31 1.40 23.09
CA PRO A 117 10.41 2.52 24.03
C PRO A 117 9.49 3.67 23.63
N ASN A 118 9.01 4.43 24.62
CA ASN A 118 8.11 5.58 24.45
C ASN A 118 6.70 5.25 23.92
N LEU A 119 6.35 3.99 23.72
CA LEU A 119 5.05 3.56 23.21
C LEU A 119 4.21 2.88 24.28
N THR A 120 2.99 3.36 24.46
CA THR A 120 2.00 2.78 25.36
C THR A 120 0.77 2.35 24.56
N ILE A 121 0.33 1.11 24.76
CA ILE A 121 -0.91 0.58 24.17
C ILE A 121 -2.04 0.77 25.17
N LYS A 122 -3.18 1.31 24.71
CA LYS A 122 -4.38 1.47 25.53
C LYS A 122 -5.60 0.89 24.83
N GLN A 123 -6.25 -0.08 25.46
CA GLN A 123 -7.56 -0.54 25.00
C GLN A 123 -8.63 0.42 25.48
N ALA A 124 -9.12 1.24 24.57
CA ALA A 124 -10.24 2.15 24.76
C ALA A 124 -10.75 2.67 23.44
N GLU A 125 -12.03 3.01 23.34
CA GLU A 125 -12.58 3.76 22.22
C GLU A 125 -12.34 5.26 22.44
N VAL A 126 -11.71 5.92 21.47
CA VAL A 126 -11.63 7.38 21.41
C VAL A 126 -12.95 7.89 20.80
N THR A 127 -13.62 8.77 21.50
CA THR A 127 -14.97 9.24 21.13
C THR A 127 -15.00 10.70 20.67
N GLU A 128 -14.01 11.50 21.07
CA GLU A 128 -13.97 12.91 20.73
C GLU A 128 -12.53 13.37 20.47
N ILE A 129 -12.36 14.29 19.51
CA ILE A 129 -11.17 15.14 19.38
C ILE A 129 -11.44 16.48 20.09
N ILE A 130 -10.41 17.01 20.74
CA ILE A 130 -10.47 18.30 21.42
C ILE A 130 -9.67 19.30 20.57
N VAL A 131 -10.36 20.33 20.09
CA VAL A 131 -9.78 21.35 19.20
C VAL A 131 -10.08 22.73 19.76
N GLU A 132 -9.04 23.55 19.90
CA GLU A 132 -9.12 24.93 20.36
C GLU A 132 -8.51 25.84 19.28
N ASP A 133 -9.26 26.81 18.81
CA ASP A 133 -8.84 27.78 17.77
C ASP A 133 -8.21 27.11 16.52
N GLY A 134 -8.77 25.98 16.07
CA GLY A 134 -8.29 25.23 14.92
C GLY A 134 -7.03 24.37 15.16
N VAL A 135 -6.61 24.24 16.41
CA VAL A 135 -5.46 23.44 16.84
C VAL A 135 -5.94 22.26 17.70
N LEU A 136 -5.49 21.05 17.39
CA LEU A 136 -5.72 19.87 18.23
C LEU A 136 -4.98 20.02 19.56
N THR A 137 -5.69 19.82 20.67
CA THR A 137 -5.12 19.87 22.03
C THR A 137 -5.24 18.54 22.76
N GLY A 138 -6.06 17.60 22.27
CA GLY A 138 -6.21 16.29 22.89
C GLY A 138 -7.29 15.43 22.28
N VAL A 139 -7.52 14.29 22.94
CA VAL A 139 -8.62 13.36 22.64
C VAL A 139 -9.29 12.91 23.92
N LYS A 140 -10.56 12.48 23.82
CA LYS A 140 -11.32 11.94 24.94
C LYS A 140 -11.77 10.51 24.64
N THR A 141 -11.70 9.66 25.63
CA THR A 141 -12.14 8.25 25.54
C THR A 141 -13.59 8.08 26.01
N PHE A 142 -14.19 6.96 25.66
CA PHE A 142 -15.56 6.60 26.08
C PHE A 142 -15.74 6.61 27.60
N SER A 143 -14.70 6.26 28.35
CA SER A 143 -14.72 6.32 29.83
C SER A 143 -14.57 7.75 30.40
N GLY A 144 -14.44 8.76 29.54
CA GLY A 144 -14.27 10.16 29.93
C GLY A 144 -12.84 10.60 30.21
N ALA A 145 -11.83 9.72 30.06
CA ALA A 145 -10.44 10.11 30.21
C ALA A 145 -10.00 11.05 29.08
N VAL A 146 -9.26 12.10 29.40
CA VAL A 146 -8.71 13.08 28.48
C VAL A 146 -7.21 12.87 28.32
N TYR A 147 -6.76 12.79 27.08
CA TYR A 147 -5.35 12.68 26.73
C TYR A 147 -4.93 13.95 25.98
N HIS A 148 -4.21 14.82 26.65
CA HIS A 148 -3.63 16.02 26.05
C HIS A 148 -2.44 15.63 25.16
N CYS A 149 -2.42 16.11 23.92
CA CYS A 149 -1.36 15.81 22.97
C CYS A 149 -1.15 16.97 21.97
N ARG A 150 0.01 17.00 21.35
CA ARG A 150 0.36 17.98 20.32
C ARG A 150 0.02 17.52 18.91
N ALA A 151 -0.10 16.21 18.70
CA ALA A 151 -0.54 15.62 17.44
C ALA A 151 -1.38 14.36 17.68
N CYS A 152 -2.32 14.12 16.78
CA CYS A 152 -3.11 12.89 16.74
C CYS A 152 -3.16 12.34 15.31
N VAL A 153 -3.00 11.02 15.17
CA VAL A 153 -3.12 10.31 13.89
C VAL A 153 -4.35 9.39 13.94
N LEU A 154 -5.34 9.67 13.11
CA LEU A 154 -6.56 8.86 12.99
C LEU A 154 -6.34 7.70 12.01
N CYS A 155 -6.42 6.46 12.51
CA CYS A 155 -6.20 5.22 11.77
C CYS A 155 -7.33 4.22 12.04
N THR A 156 -8.59 4.65 11.94
CA THR A 156 -9.77 3.90 12.39
C THR A 156 -10.14 2.70 11.50
N GLY A 157 -9.53 2.58 10.33
CA GLY A 157 -9.71 1.43 9.42
C GLY A 157 -11.17 1.22 9.02
N THR A 158 -11.69 0.02 9.25
CA THR A 158 -13.08 -0.38 8.95
C THR A 158 -13.98 -0.44 10.18
N TYR A 159 -13.55 0.15 11.31
CA TYR A 159 -14.26 0.03 12.58
C TYR A 159 -15.22 1.19 12.88
N LEU A 160 -15.03 2.35 12.22
CA LEU A 160 -15.80 3.56 12.51
C LEU A 160 -17.23 3.42 11.99
N LYS A 161 -18.22 3.40 12.90
CA LYS A 161 -19.63 3.10 12.63
C LYS A 161 -19.79 1.87 11.73
N ALA A 162 -19.04 0.82 12.03
CA ALA A 162 -18.99 -0.39 11.23
C ALA A 162 -20.31 -1.17 11.29
N ARG A 163 -20.71 -1.73 10.15
CA ARG A 163 -21.87 -2.60 10.00
C ARG A 163 -21.53 -3.75 9.06
N CYS A 164 -21.58 -4.98 9.56
CA CYS A 164 -21.42 -6.21 8.77
C CYS A 164 -22.78 -6.69 8.27
N ILE A 165 -22.89 -7.01 6.98
CA ILE A 165 -24.14 -7.29 6.30
C ILE A 165 -24.02 -8.57 5.46
N TYR A 166 -24.96 -9.48 5.60
CA TYR A 166 -25.18 -10.61 4.69
C TYR A 166 -26.66 -11.02 4.70
N GLY A 167 -27.25 -11.21 3.53
CA GLY A 167 -28.70 -11.37 3.40
C GLY A 167 -29.46 -10.22 4.06
N ASP A 168 -30.48 -10.53 4.85
CA ASP A 168 -31.28 -9.53 5.55
C ASP A 168 -30.71 -9.15 6.94
N ILE A 169 -29.51 -9.63 7.28
CA ILE A 169 -28.90 -9.44 8.60
C ILE A 169 -27.91 -8.28 8.58
N SER A 170 -28.07 -7.38 9.54
CA SER A 170 -27.15 -6.30 9.84
C SER A 170 -26.61 -6.41 11.25
N ASN A 171 -25.30 -6.66 11.38
CA ASN A 171 -24.60 -6.67 12.65
C ASN A 171 -23.79 -5.38 12.81
N TYR A 172 -24.08 -4.60 13.83
CA TYR A 172 -23.36 -3.35 14.12
C TYR A 172 -22.05 -3.63 14.86
N THR A 173 -21.19 -4.38 14.20
CA THR A 173 -19.87 -4.79 14.69
C THR A 173 -18.79 -4.42 13.68
N GLY A 174 -17.54 -4.39 14.14
CA GLY A 174 -16.36 -4.41 13.28
C GLY A 174 -16.15 -5.79 12.64
N PRO A 175 -15.04 -5.97 11.92
CA PRO A 175 -14.70 -7.24 11.28
C PRO A 175 -14.67 -8.39 12.28
N ASN A 176 -15.05 -9.59 11.85
CA ASN A 176 -15.04 -10.81 12.65
C ASN A 176 -15.85 -10.73 13.97
N GLY A 177 -16.90 -9.90 14.02
CA GLY A 177 -17.73 -9.72 15.20
C GLY A 177 -17.07 -8.90 16.32
N LEU A 178 -15.96 -8.22 16.06
CA LEU A 178 -15.31 -7.35 17.02
C LEU A 178 -16.13 -6.06 17.26
N GLN A 179 -15.87 -5.40 18.38
CA GLN A 179 -16.55 -4.15 18.70
C GLN A 179 -16.30 -3.08 17.64
N ALA A 180 -17.35 -2.38 17.20
CA ALA A 180 -17.24 -1.19 16.36
C ALA A 180 -16.94 0.06 17.21
N ALA A 181 -16.33 1.08 16.59
CA ALA A 181 -16.14 2.41 17.17
C ALA A 181 -17.27 3.32 16.69
N ASN A 182 -18.22 3.64 17.57
CA ASN A 182 -19.50 4.25 17.16
C ASN A 182 -19.61 5.75 17.42
N HIS A 183 -18.70 6.37 18.19
CA HIS A 183 -18.90 7.71 18.72
C HIS A 183 -18.05 8.80 18.08
N LEU A 184 -16.85 8.48 17.55
CA LEU A 184 -15.92 9.47 17.03
C LEU A 184 -16.45 10.24 15.82
N THR A 185 -17.25 9.62 14.96
CA THR A 185 -17.78 10.27 13.75
C THR A 185 -18.52 11.57 14.04
N ASP A 186 -19.31 11.61 15.10
CA ASP A 186 -20.12 12.79 15.43
C ASP A 186 -19.22 13.96 15.90
N SER A 187 -18.16 13.67 16.65
CA SER A 187 -17.14 14.66 17.00
C SER A 187 -16.41 15.19 15.77
N LEU A 188 -16.04 14.32 14.82
CA LEU A 188 -15.36 14.75 13.57
C LEU A 188 -16.26 15.67 12.73
N LYS A 189 -17.53 15.31 12.57
CA LYS A 189 -18.52 16.14 11.87
C LYS A 189 -18.73 17.50 12.54
N ALA A 190 -18.78 17.55 13.88
CA ALA A 190 -18.91 18.77 14.64
C ALA A 190 -17.74 19.76 14.41
N HIS A 191 -16.56 19.26 14.04
CA HIS A 191 -15.39 20.05 13.66
C HIS A 191 -15.28 20.29 12.14
N GLY A 192 -16.35 20.05 11.38
CA GLY A 192 -16.45 20.35 9.95
C GLY A 192 -15.74 19.34 9.03
N ILE A 193 -15.41 18.15 9.53
CA ILE A 193 -14.81 17.10 8.71
C ILE A 193 -15.90 16.41 7.88
N GLU A 194 -15.74 16.42 6.55
CA GLU A 194 -16.62 15.76 5.60
C GLU A 194 -16.38 14.25 5.63
N MET A 195 -17.44 13.49 5.91
CA MET A 195 -17.40 12.04 6.01
C MET A 195 -18.03 11.39 4.77
N TYR A 196 -17.44 10.27 4.34
CA TYR A 196 -17.98 9.35 3.36
C TYR A 196 -18.32 8.02 4.01
N ARG A 197 -19.10 7.20 3.31
CA ARG A 197 -19.37 5.83 3.72
C ARG A 197 -18.96 4.87 2.62
N PHE A 198 -17.97 4.02 2.92
CA PHE A 198 -17.49 3.01 1.99
C PHE A 198 -17.83 1.61 2.47
N LYS A 199 -17.75 0.66 1.55
CA LYS A 199 -17.92 -0.76 1.86
C LYS A 199 -16.75 -1.57 1.31
N THR A 200 -16.46 -2.65 1.98
CA THR A 200 -15.64 -3.74 1.44
C THR A 200 -16.32 -5.06 1.76
N GLY A 201 -15.67 -6.19 1.45
CA GLY A 201 -16.23 -7.49 1.73
C GLY A 201 -15.14 -8.53 1.92
N THR A 202 -15.51 -9.66 2.45
CA THR A 202 -14.65 -10.82 2.63
C THR A 202 -15.40 -12.10 2.26
N PRO A 203 -14.72 -13.13 1.71
CA PRO A 203 -15.33 -14.42 1.45
C PRO A 203 -15.47 -15.25 2.73
N ALA A 204 -16.14 -16.38 2.61
CA ALA A 204 -16.24 -17.36 3.70
C ALA A 204 -14.87 -17.96 4.06
N ARG A 205 -14.79 -18.51 5.27
CA ARG A 205 -13.74 -19.44 5.71
C ARG A 205 -14.32 -20.84 5.78
N ILE A 206 -13.58 -21.79 5.21
CA ILE A 206 -14.01 -23.19 5.10
C ILE A 206 -13.05 -24.07 5.89
N ASP A 207 -13.57 -25.12 6.54
CA ASP A 207 -12.75 -26.12 7.22
C ASP A 207 -11.97 -26.94 6.17
N LYS A 208 -10.64 -26.93 6.27
CA LYS A 208 -9.71 -27.65 5.41
C LYS A 208 -10.07 -29.14 5.25
N ARG A 209 -10.61 -29.77 6.31
CA ARG A 209 -10.98 -31.19 6.31
C ARG A 209 -12.14 -31.52 5.39
N SER A 210 -12.95 -30.52 5.02
CA SER A 210 -14.11 -30.64 4.12
C SER A 210 -13.78 -30.37 2.65
N ILE A 211 -12.51 -30.14 2.29
CA ILE A 211 -12.06 -29.78 0.96
C ILE A 211 -11.44 -30.98 0.26
N ASP A 212 -11.85 -31.24 -0.97
CA ASP A 212 -11.25 -32.23 -1.86
C ASP A 212 -10.19 -31.58 -2.76
N PHE A 213 -8.95 -31.51 -2.29
CA PHE A 213 -7.83 -30.91 -3.01
C PHE A 213 -7.46 -31.65 -4.30
N SER A 214 -7.88 -32.90 -4.50
CA SER A 214 -7.58 -33.65 -5.72
C SER A 214 -8.25 -33.04 -6.98
N LYS A 215 -9.26 -32.19 -6.79
CA LYS A 215 -9.97 -31.47 -7.84
C LYS A 215 -9.43 -30.06 -8.10
N MET A 216 -8.34 -29.69 -7.45
CA MET A 216 -7.76 -28.34 -7.50
C MET A 216 -6.31 -28.40 -7.99
N GLU A 217 -5.84 -27.28 -8.56
CA GLU A 217 -4.45 -27.13 -8.95
C GLU A 217 -3.63 -26.58 -7.79
N GLU A 218 -2.61 -27.34 -7.39
CA GLU A 218 -1.71 -26.91 -6.32
C GLU A 218 -0.82 -25.76 -6.76
N GLN A 219 -0.73 -24.73 -5.94
CA GLN A 219 0.06 -23.54 -6.16
C GLN A 219 1.19 -23.47 -5.15
N PHE A 220 2.40 -23.74 -5.61
CA PHE A 220 3.61 -23.71 -4.79
C PHE A 220 4.15 -22.29 -4.65
N GLY A 221 4.85 -22.04 -3.54
CA GLY A 221 5.72 -20.89 -3.40
C GLY A 221 6.99 -21.01 -4.25
N ASP A 222 7.77 -19.94 -4.29
CA ASP A 222 9.05 -19.96 -5.00
C ASP A 222 10.06 -20.87 -4.26
N LYS A 223 10.88 -21.60 -5.03
CA LYS A 223 11.89 -22.48 -4.46
C LYS A 223 12.91 -21.72 -3.61
N ARG A 224 13.25 -20.51 -4.01
CA ARG A 224 14.11 -19.59 -3.28
C ARG A 224 13.34 -18.31 -2.96
N VAL A 225 13.09 -18.12 -1.68
CA VAL A 225 12.36 -16.97 -1.15
C VAL A 225 13.25 -15.72 -1.16
N VAL A 226 12.68 -14.60 -1.55
CA VAL A 226 13.28 -13.28 -1.42
C VAL A 226 12.58 -12.57 -0.27
N PRO A 227 13.29 -12.06 0.75
CA PRO A 227 12.67 -11.35 1.86
C PRO A 227 12.10 -10.00 1.41
N PHE A 228 11.09 -9.50 2.12
CA PHE A 228 10.57 -8.14 1.92
C PHE A 228 11.50 -7.08 2.49
N SER A 229 12.02 -7.30 3.68
CA SER A 229 12.92 -6.36 4.33
C SER A 229 14.33 -6.45 3.75
N PHE A 230 14.95 -5.31 3.51
CA PHE A 230 16.35 -5.22 3.09
C PHE A 230 17.32 -5.59 4.21
N SER A 231 16.85 -5.64 5.46
CA SER A 231 17.65 -6.03 6.63
C SER A 231 17.50 -7.50 7.01
N THR A 232 16.58 -8.25 6.39
CA THR A 232 16.40 -9.68 6.63
C THR A 232 17.44 -10.47 5.85
N ASP A 233 18.16 -11.39 6.53
CA ASP A 233 19.07 -12.31 5.85
C ASP A 233 18.24 -13.22 4.92
N PRO A 234 18.56 -13.32 3.63
CA PRO A 234 17.89 -14.22 2.70
C PRO A 234 17.86 -15.69 3.14
N GLU A 235 18.83 -16.16 3.93
CA GLU A 235 18.86 -17.54 4.43
C GLU A 235 17.82 -17.77 5.55
N ASP A 236 17.47 -16.75 6.32
CA ASP A 236 16.49 -16.85 7.41
C ASP A 236 15.04 -17.06 6.90
N VAL A 237 14.77 -16.78 5.63
CA VAL A 237 13.45 -16.94 5.01
C VAL A 237 13.31 -18.21 4.17
N GLN A 238 14.31 -19.10 4.17
CA GLN A 238 14.25 -20.40 3.48
C GLN A 238 13.56 -21.42 4.38
N ILE A 239 12.22 -21.44 4.37
CA ILE A 239 11.37 -22.30 5.21
C ILE A 239 10.67 -23.39 4.39
N ASP A 240 10.15 -24.40 5.06
CA ASP A 240 9.20 -25.33 4.46
C ASP A 240 7.85 -24.63 4.27
N GLN A 241 7.47 -24.41 3.01
CA GLN A 241 6.32 -23.61 2.63
C GLN A 241 5.06 -24.46 2.50
N VAL A 242 3.90 -23.85 2.81
CA VAL A 242 2.59 -24.46 2.58
C VAL A 242 2.09 -24.13 1.18
N SER A 243 1.24 -24.99 0.62
CA SER A 243 0.61 -24.74 -0.68
C SER A 243 -0.69 -23.94 -0.55
N CYS A 244 -0.97 -23.14 -1.57
CA CYS A 244 -2.30 -22.64 -1.88
C CYS A 244 -2.89 -23.47 -3.03
N TRP A 245 -4.18 -23.30 -3.32
CA TRP A 245 -4.87 -24.13 -4.31
C TRP A 245 -5.74 -23.25 -5.20
N LEU A 246 -5.83 -23.62 -6.48
CA LEU A 246 -6.63 -22.92 -7.48
C LEU A 246 -7.75 -23.83 -7.96
N THR A 247 -8.97 -23.30 -7.95
CA THR A 247 -10.16 -23.88 -8.57
C THR A 247 -10.96 -22.78 -9.28
N TYR A 248 -12.15 -23.09 -9.74
CA TYR A 248 -12.95 -22.17 -10.54
C TYR A 248 -14.44 -22.27 -10.18
N THR A 249 -15.15 -21.16 -10.26
CA THR A 249 -16.61 -21.19 -10.36
C THR A 249 -17.03 -21.85 -11.67
N ASN A 250 -18.30 -22.22 -11.78
CA ASN A 250 -18.88 -22.82 -12.97
C ASN A 250 -20.28 -22.24 -13.24
N GLU A 251 -20.95 -22.70 -14.30
CA GLU A 251 -22.26 -22.19 -14.66
C GLU A 251 -23.30 -22.40 -13.54
N LYS A 252 -23.27 -23.56 -12.85
CA LYS A 252 -24.16 -23.82 -11.72
C LYS A 252 -23.96 -22.81 -10.59
N THR A 253 -22.70 -22.44 -10.30
CA THR A 253 -22.39 -21.37 -9.33
C THR A 253 -23.02 -20.06 -9.75
N HIS A 254 -22.88 -19.70 -11.04
CA HIS A 254 -23.43 -18.45 -11.57
C HIS A 254 -24.97 -18.44 -11.60
N GLU A 255 -25.61 -19.57 -11.89
CA GLU A 255 -27.08 -19.72 -11.84
C GLU A 255 -27.61 -19.52 -10.42
N ILE A 256 -26.98 -20.12 -9.41
CA ILE A 256 -27.35 -19.94 -7.98
C ILE A 256 -27.27 -18.45 -7.63
N ILE A 257 -26.19 -17.77 -8.00
CA ILE A 257 -26.01 -16.35 -7.72
C ILE A 257 -27.08 -15.51 -8.42
N ARG A 258 -27.30 -15.73 -9.73
CA ARG A 258 -28.30 -14.97 -10.52
C ARG A 258 -29.72 -15.14 -9.95
N ALA A 259 -30.07 -16.35 -9.52
CA ALA A 259 -31.38 -16.66 -8.97
C ALA A 259 -31.66 -16.00 -7.61
N ASN A 260 -30.62 -15.47 -6.93
CA ASN A 260 -30.70 -14.87 -5.60
C ASN A 260 -30.23 -13.42 -5.52
N LEU A 261 -30.09 -12.72 -6.65
CA LEU A 261 -29.64 -11.32 -6.68
C LEU A 261 -30.58 -10.38 -5.92
N ASP A 262 -31.88 -10.65 -5.93
CA ASP A 262 -32.89 -9.92 -5.16
C ASP A 262 -32.70 -10.06 -3.64
N ARG A 263 -32.04 -11.12 -3.19
CA ARG A 263 -31.72 -11.37 -1.77
C ARG A 263 -30.32 -10.81 -1.39
N SER A 264 -29.59 -10.23 -2.35
CA SER A 264 -28.29 -9.62 -2.07
C SER A 264 -28.44 -8.21 -1.53
N PRO A 265 -27.86 -7.87 -0.37
CA PRO A 265 -27.85 -6.50 0.18
C PRO A 265 -27.29 -5.47 -0.79
N LEU A 266 -26.41 -5.87 -1.71
CA LEU A 266 -25.84 -5.00 -2.73
C LEU A 266 -26.89 -4.54 -3.75
N TYR A 267 -27.85 -5.40 -4.09
CA TYR A 267 -28.88 -5.13 -5.11
C TYR A 267 -30.23 -4.73 -4.50
N SER A 268 -30.47 -5.05 -3.23
CA SER A 268 -31.69 -4.64 -2.51
C SER A 268 -31.65 -3.19 -1.98
N GLY A 269 -30.50 -2.53 -2.05
CA GLY A 269 -30.32 -1.17 -1.53
C GLY A 269 -30.05 -1.09 -0.02
N MET A 270 -29.84 -2.22 0.66
CA MET A 270 -29.48 -2.25 2.08
C MET A 270 -28.06 -1.71 2.32
N ILE A 271 -27.14 -1.91 1.37
CA ILE A 271 -25.79 -1.37 1.39
C ILE A 271 -25.83 0.05 0.83
N GLU A 272 -25.46 1.03 1.65
CA GLU A 272 -25.36 2.45 1.30
C GLU A 272 -23.96 2.84 0.81
N GLY A 273 -22.94 2.13 1.32
CA GLY A 273 -21.53 2.43 1.04
C GLY A 273 -21.09 2.03 -0.36
N THR A 274 -20.27 2.86 -0.97
CA THR A 274 -19.64 2.56 -2.26
C THR A 274 -18.54 1.51 -2.09
N GLY A 275 -18.57 0.46 -2.92
CA GLY A 275 -17.59 -0.62 -2.89
C GLY A 275 -16.39 -0.41 -3.82
N PRO A 276 -15.29 -1.14 -3.60
CA PRO A 276 -14.09 -1.03 -4.41
C PRO A 276 -14.27 -1.64 -5.81
N ARG A 277 -13.90 -0.89 -6.84
CA ARG A 277 -13.97 -1.34 -8.25
C ARG A 277 -13.11 -2.56 -8.55
N TYR A 278 -11.96 -2.69 -7.89
CA TYR A 278 -10.95 -3.71 -8.16
C TYR A 278 -11.00 -4.93 -7.23
N CYS A 279 -11.96 -4.98 -6.34
CA CYS A 279 -12.26 -6.15 -5.51
C CYS A 279 -13.78 -6.34 -5.44
N PRO A 280 -14.42 -6.62 -6.60
CA PRO A 280 -15.86 -6.80 -6.65
C PRO A 280 -16.25 -8.10 -5.93
N SER A 281 -17.45 -8.13 -5.37
CA SER A 281 -18.05 -9.37 -4.88
C SER A 281 -18.25 -10.37 -6.02
N ILE A 282 -18.49 -11.63 -5.69
CA ILE A 282 -18.75 -12.63 -6.74
C ILE A 282 -20.05 -12.32 -7.50
N GLU A 283 -21.06 -11.75 -6.83
CA GLU A 283 -22.30 -11.29 -7.47
C GLU A 283 -22.01 -10.22 -8.53
N ASP A 284 -21.18 -9.24 -8.20
CA ASP A 284 -20.74 -8.22 -9.15
C ASP A 284 -20.00 -8.79 -10.36
N LYS A 285 -19.13 -9.79 -10.13
CA LYS A 285 -18.39 -10.45 -11.22
C LYS A 285 -19.33 -11.17 -12.17
N VAL A 286 -20.28 -11.93 -11.63
CA VAL A 286 -21.26 -12.71 -12.42
C VAL A 286 -22.18 -11.79 -13.22
N VAL A 287 -22.54 -10.62 -12.71
CA VAL A 287 -23.37 -9.64 -13.42
C VAL A 287 -22.56 -8.86 -14.46
N ARG A 288 -21.41 -8.30 -14.06
CA ARG A 288 -20.59 -7.42 -14.94
C ARG A 288 -19.85 -8.18 -16.04
N PHE A 289 -19.48 -9.43 -15.79
CA PHE A 289 -18.75 -10.29 -16.72
C PHE A 289 -19.57 -11.53 -17.07
N ALA A 290 -20.83 -11.30 -17.48
CA ALA A 290 -21.79 -12.36 -17.79
C ALA A 290 -21.35 -13.27 -18.96
N ASP A 291 -20.41 -12.81 -19.78
CA ASP A 291 -19.77 -13.56 -20.86
C ASP A 291 -18.73 -14.59 -20.38
N LYS A 292 -18.31 -14.51 -19.12
CA LYS A 292 -17.34 -15.43 -18.53
C LYS A 292 -18.01 -16.65 -17.93
N ASN A 293 -17.61 -17.82 -18.36
CA ASN A 293 -18.15 -19.10 -17.88
C ASN A 293 -17.61 -19.50 -16.50
N ARG A 294 -16.49 -18.90 -16.08
CA ARG A 294 -15.83 -19.20 -14.80
C ARG A 294 -15.00 -18.05 -14.30
N HIS A 295 -14.81 -17.98 -12.98
CA HIS A 295 -13.91 -17.09 -12.27
C HIS A 295 -12.94 -17.89 -11.42
N GLN A 296 -11.71 -17.41 -11.27
CA GLN A 296 -10.71 -18.04 -10.40
C GLN A 296 -11.11 -17.96 -8.94
N VAL A 297 -10.90 -19.07 -8.24
CA VAL A 297 -11.11 -19.22 -6.81
C VAL A 297 -9.82 -19.75 -6.19
N PHE A 298 -9.24 -18.99 -5.28
CA PHE A 298 -8.02 -19.37 -4.56
C PHE A 298 -8.37 -19.87 -3.17
N ILE A 299 -7.88 -21.03 -2.81
CA ILE A 299 -8.01 -21.62 -1.48
C ILE A 299 -6.68 -21.42 -0.76
N GLU A 300 -6.70 -20.57 0.25
CA GLU A 300 -5.49 -20.09 0.91
C GLU A 300 -5.55 -20.37 2.42
N PRO A 301 -4.54 -21.04 3.03
CA PRO A 301 -4.54 -21.27 4.47
C PRO A 301 -4.41 -19.95 5.24
N GLU A 302 -5.18 -19.81 6.31
CA GLU A 302 -5.09 -18.64 7.19
C GLU A 302 -3.95 -18.72 8.22
N GLY A 303 -3.29 -19.86 8.33
CA GLY A 303 -2.17 -20.09 9.21
C GLY A 303 -1.74 -21.57 9.25
N ARG A 304 -0.63 -21.85 9.91
CA ARG A 304 -0.09 -23.23 10.04
C ARG A 304 -0.89 -24.07 11.04
N TYR A 305 -1.47 -23.44 12.04
CA TYR A 305 -2.09 -24.11 13.19
C TYR A 305 -3.61 -23.99 13.21
N THR A 306 -4.21 -23.71 12.06
CA THR A 306 -5.68 -23.65 11.89
C THR A 306 -6.10 -24.44 10.66
N ASN A 307 -7.35 -24.95 10.71
CA ASN A 307 -7.99 -25.56 9.55
C ASN A 307 -8.81 -24.55 8.72
N GLU A 308 -8.81 -23.27 9.10
CA GLU A 308 -9.51 -22.25 8.34
C GLU A 308 -8.81 -21.97 7.02
N MET A 309 -9.56 -22.10 5.93
CA MET A 309 -9.11 -21.78 4.56
C MET A 309 -9.90 -20.59 4.04
N TYR A 310 -9.20 -19.58 3.56
CA TYR A 310 -9.76 -18.40 2.90
C TYR A 310 -10.14 -18.73 1.45
N VAL A 311 -11.35 -18.36 1.02
CA VAL A 311 -11.84 -18.64 -0.33
C VAL A 311 -11.73 -17.38 -1.22
N GLY A 312 -10.53 -17.07 -1.64
CA GLY A 312 -10.22 -15.88 -2.43
C GLY A 312 -10.97 -15.83 -3.76
N GLY A 313 -11.54 -14.67 -4.06
CA GLY A 313 -12.31 -14.44 -5.29
C GLY A 313 -13.83 -14.64 -5.15
N MET A 314 -14.30 -15.15 -4.01
CA MET A 314 -15.72 -15.42 -3.72
C MET A 314 -16.29 -14.58 -2.56
N SER A 315 -15.81 -13.35 -2.42
CA SER A 315 -16.40 -12.38 -1.49
C SER A 315 -17.88 -12.17 -1.84
N SER A 316 -18.75 -12.21 -0.85
CA SER A 316 -20.20 -12.16 -1.04
C SER A 316 -20.91 -11.55 0.17
N SER A 317 -22.11 -11.01 -0.06
CA SER A 317 -23.04 -10.62 0.98
C SER A 317 -24.39 -11.36 0.88
N LEU A 318 -24.46 -12.41 0.07
CA LEU A 318 -25.65 -13.26 -0.04
C LEU A 318 -25.99 -13.92 1.30
N PRO A 319 -27.28 -14.30 1.53
CA PRO A 319 -27.70 -15.00 2.75
C PRO A 319 -26.95 -16.32 2.94
N GLU A 320 -26.89 -16.80 4.18
CA GLU A 320 -26.14 -18.00 4.57
C GLU A 320 -26.54 -19.26 3.78
N ASP A 321 -27.83 -19.50 3.57
CA ASP A 321 -28.34 -20.62 2.79
C ASP A 321 -27.79 -20.59 1.34
N VAL A 322 -27.79 -19.41 0.72
CA VAL A 322 -27.29 -19.23 -0.64
C VAL A 322 -25.76 -19.37 -0.67
N GLN A 323 -25.07 -18.89 0.35
CA GLN A 323 -23.62 -19.07 0.47
C GLN A 323 -23.24 -20.55 0.49
N ILE A 324 -23.92 -21.37 1.27
CA ILE A 324 -23.69 -22.82 1.35
C ILE A 324 -23.86 -23.47 -0.04
N GLU A 325 -24.93 -23.18 -0.74
CA GLU A 325 -25.18 -23.73 -2.08
C GLU A 325 -24.13 -23.26 -3.09
N MET A 326 -23.82 -21.96 -3.08
CA MET A 326 -22.84 -21.34 -3.97
C MET A 326 -21.44 -21.93 -3.80
N TYR A 327 -20.95 -22.02 -2.55
CA TYR A 327 -19.61 -22.59 -2.31
C TYR A 327 -19.57 -24.08 -2.67
N ARG A 328 -20.62 -24.85 -2.33
CA ARG A 328 -20.70 -26.29 -2.63
C ARG A 328 -20.85 -26.62 -4.12
N SER A 329 -21.15 -25.64 -4.96
CA SER A 329 -21.15 -25.79 -6.42
C SER A 329 -19.76 -25.71 -7.06
N VAL A 330 -18.75 -25.27 -6.31
CA VAL A 330 -17.36 -25.11 -6.79
C VAL A 330 -16.61 -26.43 -6.69
N PRO A 331 -15.89 -26.88 -7.76
CA PRO A 331 -15.12 -28.13 -7.72
C PRO A 331 -14.13 -28.19 -6.56
N GLY A 332 -14.20 -29.28 -5.80
CA GLY A 332 -13.42 -29.51 -4.58
C GLY A 332 -14.05 -28.96 -3.30
N LEU A 333 -15.14 -28.19 -3.41
CA LEU A 333 -15.87 -27.63 -2.27
C LEU A 333 -17.26 -28.26 -2.08
N GLU A 334 -17.57 -29.39 -2.72
CA GLU A 334 -18.89 -30.00 -2.72
C GLU A 334 -19.39 -30.37 -1.31
N HIS A 335 -18.47 -30.58 -0.39
CA HIS A 335 -18.76 -30.91 1.01
C HIS A 335 -18.29 -29.81 1.97
N ALA A 336 -18.10 -28.59 1.47
CA ALA A 336 -17.55 -27.49 2.25
C ALA A 336 -18.35 -27.22 3.53
N GLU A 337 -17.65 -27.17 4.65
CA GLU A 337 -18.16 -26.75 5.95
C GLU A 337 -17.69 -25.33 6.21
N ILE A 338 -18.65 -24.39 6.25
CA ILE A 338 -18.36 -22.97 6.45
C ILE A 338 -18.11 -22.71 7.93
N VAL A 339 -16.89 -22.26 8.28
CA VAL A 339 -16.51 -21.85 9.63
C VAL A 339 -16.96 -20.41 9.92
N ARG A 340 -16.84 -19.54 8.91
CA ARG A 340 -17.27 -18.13 8.96
C ARG A 340 -17.95 -17.76 7.65
N ASN A 341 -19.12 -17.13 7.76
CA ASN A 341 -19.83 -16.67 6.58
C ASN A 341 -19.08 -15.50 5.90
N ALA A 342 -19.24 -15.38 4.59
CA ALA A 342 -18.90 -14.18 3.86
C ALA A 342 -19.80 -13.02 4.31
N TYR A 343 -19.29 -11.80 4.28
CA TYR A 343 -20.06 -10.59 4.59
C TYR A 343 -19.52 -9.37 3.87
N ALA A 344 -20.38 -8.38 3.66
CA ALA A 344 -19.96 -7.02 3.37
C ALA A 344 -19.82 -6.23 4.68
N ILE A 345 -18.86 -5.31 4.73
CA ILE A 345 -18.73 -4.38 5.85
C ILE A 345 -18.76 -2.95 5.33
N GLU A 346 -19.61 -2.12 5.90
CA GLU A 346 -19.66 -0.69 5.71
C GLU A 346 -18.98 0.03 6.88
N TYR A 347 -18.36 1.15 6.61
CA TYR A 347 -17.65 1.96 7.60
C TYR A 347 -17.55 3.42 7.14
N ASP A 348 -17.41 4.31 8.12
CA ASP A 348 -17.17 5.73 7.84
C ASP A 348 -15.70 5.98 7.51
N CYS A 349 -15.47 6.84 6.53
CA CYS A 349 -14.18 7.34 6.11
C CYS A 349 -14.28 8.82 5.73
N ILE A 350 -13.18 9.46 5.39
CA ILE A 350 -13.16 10.88 5.01
C ILE A 350 -12.99 11.07 3.50
N ASN A 351 -13.37 12.25 3.04
CA ASN A 351 -12.87 12.79 1.79
C ASN A 351 -11.41 13.26 1.99
N ALA A 352 -10.44 12.51 1.45
CA ALA A 352 -9.01 12.77 1.65
C ALA A 352 -8.51 14.09 1.05
N ARG A 353 -9.32 14.78 0.23
CA ARG A 353 -9.00 16.14 -0.26
C ARG A 353 -8.94 17.19 0.86
N GLN A 354 -9.46 16.88 2.04
CA GLN A 354 -9.33 17.70 3.24
C GLN A 354 -7.93 17.66 3.85
N LEU A 355 -7.07 16.76 3.34
CA LEU A 355 -5.70 16.57 3.82
C LEU A 355 -4.70 17.34 2.94
N LYS A 356 -3.64 17.81 3.60
CA LYS A 356 -2.40 18.25 2.93
C LYS A 356 -1.63 17.02 2.42
N PRO A 357 -0.65 17.20 1.52
CA PRO A 357 0.25 16.11 1.12
C PRO A 357 1.05 15.48 2.28
N THR A 358 1.12 16.14 3.43
CA THR A 358 1.69 15.62 4.69
C THR A 358 0.73 14.73 5.47
N LEU A 359 -0.50 14.52 4.97
CA LEU A 359 -1.62 13.86 5.63
C LEU A 359 -2.16 14.57 6.88
N GLU A 360 -1.79 15.83 7.09
CA GLU A 360 -2.42 16.70 8.08
C GLU A 360 -3.71 17.30 7.52
N PHE A 361 -4.74 17.42 8.37
CA PHE A 361 -5.96 18.14 7.99
C PHE A 361 -5.68 19.61 7.69
N LYS A 362 -6.27 20.14 6.62
CA LYS A 362 -6.08 21.54 6.21
C LYS A 362 -6.60 22.53 7.26
N ASN A 363 -7.70 22.19 7.93
CA ASN A 363 -8.43 23.08 8.84
C ASN A 363 -8.17 22.81 10.32
N ILE A 364 -7.46 21.75 10.68
CA ILE A 364 -7.15 21.39 12.06
C ILE A 364 -5.67 21.06 12.17
N GLN A 365 -4.91 21.96 12.75
CA GLN A 365 -3.47 21.77 12.97
C GLN A 365 -3.21 20.65 13.99
N GLY A 366 -2.24 19.80 13.73
CA GLY A 366 -1.88 18.69 14.62
C GLY A 366 -2.75 17.44 14.44
N LEU A 367 -3.81 17.49 13.63
CA LEU A 367 -4.62 16.32 13.31
C LEU A 367 -4.18 15.73 11.96
N PHE A 368 -3.80 14.46 11.99
CA PHE A 368 -3.38 13.66 10.84
C PHE A 368 -4.28 12.45 10.67
N SER A 369 -4.24 11.83 9.50
CA SER A 369 -4.93 10.56 9.30
C SER A 369 -4.22 9.67 8.29
N GLY A 370 -4.48 8.36 8.37
CA GLY A 370 -3.89 7.38 7.50
C GLY A 370 -4.74 6.11 7.34
N GLY A 371 -4.45 5.37 6.28
CA GLY A 371 -5.06 4.07 6.02
C GLY A 371 -6.43 4.14 5.38
N GLN A 372 -7.24 3.15 5.67
CA GLN A 372 -8.56 2.97 5.06
C GLN A 372 -9.54 4.10 5.42
N PHE A 373 -9.31 4.76 6.54
CA PHE A 373 -10.04 5.96 6.95
C PHE A 373 -9.91 7.12 5.92
N ASN A 374 -8.80 7.20 5.19
CA ASN A 374 -8.60 8.15 4.09
C ASN A 374 -9.26 7.73 2.77
N GLY A 375 -10.07 6.68 2.77
CA GLY A 375 -10.74 6.20 1.57
C GLY A 375 -9.86 5.32 0.66
N SER A 376 -8.79 4.74 1.17
CA SER A 376 -8.01 3.71 0.49
C SER A 376 -8.49 2.30 0.88
N SER A 377 -8.02 1.27 0.18
CA SER A 377 -8.26 -0.13 0.49
C SER A 377 -6.98 -0.95 0.33
N GLY A 378 -6.66 -1.75 1.33
CA GLY A 378 -5.50 -2.65 1.39
C GLY A 378 -4.60 -2.39 2.58
N TYR A 379 -3.97 -3.46 3.09
CA TYR A 379 -3.09 -3.41 4.25
C TYR A 379 -1.83 -2.58 4.00
N GLU A 380 -1.26 -2.72 2.81
CA GLU A 380 -0.03 -2.06 2.39
C GLU A 380 -0.24 -0.56 2.17
N GLU A 381 -1.37 -0.19 1.55
CA GLU A 381 -1.78 1.22 1.42
C GLU A 381 -2.02 1.85 2.79
N ALA A 382 -2.59 1.09 3.72
CA ALA A 382 -2.82 1.56 5.07
C ALA A 382 -1.50 1.77 5.83
N ALA A 383 -0.59 0.80 5.79
CA ALA A 383 0.72 0.90 6.42
C ALA A 383 1.56 2.05 5.87
N ALA A 384 1.56 2.24 4.54
CA ALA A 384 2.29 3.34 3.89
C ALA A 384 1.79 4.71 4.34
N GLN A 385 0.48 4.92 4.40
CA GLN A 385 -0.10 6.17 4.88
C GLN A 385 0.12 6.37 6.38
N GLY A 386 -0.02 5.30 7.18
CA GLY A 386 0.24 5.34 8.61
C GLY A 386 1.67 5.77 8.91
N LEU A 387 2.65 5.19 8.21
CA LEU A 387 4.05 5.58 8.33
C LEU A 387 4.27 7.05 7.96
N ALA A 388 3.76 7.49 6.82
CA ALA A 388 3.90 8.87 6.36
C ALA A 388 3.24 9.87 7.32
N ALA A 389 2.02 9.58 7.79
CA ALA A 389 1.32 10.41 8.76
C ALA A 389 2.05 10.45 10.11
N GLY A 390 2.54 9.30 10.59
CA GLY A 390 3.31 9.20 11.83
C GLY A 390 4.63 9.98 11.76
N ILE A 391 5.38 9.86 10.66
CA ILE A 391 6.58 10.66 10.43
C ILE A 391 6.25 12.15 10.50
N ASN A 392 5.23 12.60 9.79
CA ASN A 392 4.88 14.02 9.73
C ASN A 392 4.29 14.56 11.04
N ALA A 393 3.52 13.75 11.76
CA ALA A 393 3.06 14.09 13.11
C ALA A 393 4.25 14.25 14.08
N ALA A 394 5.23 13.35 14.00
CA ALA A 394 6.44 13.43 14.82
C ALA A 394 7.30 14.65 14.46
N LEU A 395 7.59 14.88 13.18
CA LEU A 395 8.40 16.02 12.74
C LEU A 395 7.75 17.35 13.13
N LYS A 396 6.43 17.50 12.96
CA LYS A 396 5.70 18.68 13.41
C LYS A 396 5.82 18.88 14.92
N THR A 397 5.65 17.81 15.69
CA THR A 397 5.76 17.86 17.16
C THR A 397 7.16 18.23 17.62
N LEU A 398 8.18 17.83 16.86
CA LEU A 398 9.60 18.19 17.11
C LEU A 398 9.98 19.58 16.58
N GLY A 399 9.06 20.29 15.91
CA GLY A 399 9.35 21.60 15.28
C GLY A 399 10.26 21.49 14.06
N GLN A 400 10.28 20.32 13.40
CA GLN A 400 11.06 20.06 12.20
C GLN A 400 10.21 20.16 10.94
N GLU A 401 10.87 20.32 9.77
CA GLU A 401 10.19 20.36 8.49
C GLU A 401 9.53 19.02 8.16
N GLN A 402 8.26 19.06 7.80
CA GLN A 402 7.49 17.88 7.39
C GLN A 402 7.93 17.40 6.00
N VAL A 403 7.75 16.11 5.76
CA VAL A 403 8.11 15.45 4.50
C VAL A 403 6.88 15.34 3.60
N VAL A 404 7.03 15.80 2.35
CA VAL A 404 6.10 15.50 1.26
C VAL A 404 6.76 14.46 0.36
N PHE A 405 6.16 13.28 0.26
CA PHE A 405 6.65 12.22 -0.60
C PHE A 405 6.36 12.54 -2.07
N ASP A 406 7.41 12.58 -2.88
CA ASP A 406 7.29 12.89 -4.31
C ASP A 406 6.84 11.65 -5.09
N ARG A 407 5.84 11.81 -5.98
CA ARG A 407 5.34 10.74 -6.84
C ARG A 407 6.35 10.27 -7.90
N SER A 408 7.38 11.03 -8.18
CA SER A 408 8.49 10.61 -9.04
C SER A 408 9.57 9.79 -8.32
N GLU A 409 9.51 9.74 -6.98
CA GLU A 409 10.50 9.07 -6.13
C GLU A 409 9.93 7.87 -5.38
N SER A 410 8.60 7.79 -5.21
CA SER A 410 7.98 6.69 -4.46
C SER A 410 6.55 6.38 -4.86
N TYR A 411 6.14 5.12 -4.70
CA TYR A 411 4.73 4.71 -4.74
C TYR A 411 3.93 5.27 -3.56
N ILE A 412 4.57 5.48 -2.42
CA ILE A 412 3.96 6.21 -1.29
C ILE A 412 3.58 7.62 -1.73
N GLY A 413 4.44 8.30 -2.48
CA GLY A 413 4.14 9.61 -3.07
C GLY A 413 2.99 9.56 -4.07
N VAL A 414 2.96 8.56 -4.95
CA VAL A 414 1.83 8.35 -5.89
C VAL A 414 0.53 8.14 -5.13
N LEU A 415 0.53 7.29 -4.11
CA LEU A 415 -0.64 6.98 -3.28
C LEU A 415 -1.20 8.24 -2.61
N ILE A 416 -0.35 8.99 -1.92
CA ILE A 416 -0.77 10.19 -1.18
C ILE A 416 -1.24 11.28 -2.14
N ASP A 417 -0.49 11.57 -3.20
CA ASP A 417 -0.86 12.58 -4.18
C ASP A 417 -2.21 12.26 -4.84
N ASP A 418 -2.43 11.01 -5.23
CA ASP A 418 -3.72 10.57 -5.79
C ASP A 418 -4.87 10.73 -4.79
N LEU A 419 -4.66 10.42 -3.50
CA LEU A 419 -5.70 10.54 -2.48
C LEU A 419 -6.09 11.99 -2.21
N VAL A 420 -5.11 12.90 -2.10
CA VAL A 420 -5.38 14.30 -1.72
C VAL A 420 -5.76 15.21 -2.89
N THR A 421 -5.51 14.78 -4.13
CA THR A 421 -5.76 15.59 -5.33
C THR A 421 -6.91 15.11 -6.20
N LYS A 422 -7.25 13.81 -6.14
CA LYS A 422 -8.32 13.23 -6.96
C LYS A 422 -9.61 13.08 -6.17
N ASP A 423 -10.75 13.18 -6.87
CA ASP A 423 -12.05 12.91 -6.28
C ASP A 423 -12.32 11.40 -6.26
N ASN A 424 -11.92 10.75 -5.17
CA ASN A 424 -12.09 9.32 -4.99
C ASN A 424 -13.47 9.01 -4.40
N LYS A 425 -14.44 8.74 -5.27
CA LYS A 425 -15.81 8.35 -4.88
C LYS A 425 -15.95 6.86 -4.56
N GLU A 426 -14.90 6.11 -4.74
CA GLU A 426 -14.80 4.68 -4.44
C GLU A 426 -13.48 4.39 -3.72
N PRO A 427 -13.36 3.29 -2.95
CA PRO A 427 -12.11 2.96 -2.27
C PRO A 427 -10.92 2.89 -3.23
N TYR A 428 -9.92 3.74 -2.96
CA TYR A 428 -8.70 3.79 -3.77
C TYR A 428 -7.86 2.54 -3.56
N ARG A 429 -7.29 2.02 -4.65
CA ARG A 429 -6.33 0.91 -4.62
C ARG A 429 -5.11 1.26 -5.44
N MET A 430 -3.92 0.99 -4.89
CA MET A 430 -2.66 1.14 -5.60
C MET A 430 -2.54 0.08 -6.71
N MET A 431 -2.09 0.54 -7.86
CA MET A 431 -1.75 -0.30 -9.02
C MET A 431 -0.50 0.27 -9.70
N THR A 432 0.29 -0.61 -10.33
CA THR A 432 1.50 -0.19 -11.07
C THR A 432 1.19 0.81 -12.19
N SER A 433 -0.01 0.74 -12.78
CA SER A 433 -0.46 1.67 -13.83
C SER A 433 -0.68 3.10 -13.36
N ARG A 434 -0.74 3.35 -12.04
CA ARG A 434 -0.90 4.70 -11.48
C ARG A 434 0.40 5.49 -11.44
N SER A 435 1.54 4.82 -11.52
CA SER A 435 2.85 5.46 -11.60
C SER A 435 3.25 5.71 -13.05
N GLU A 436 3.74 6.92 -13.32
CA GLU A 436 4.30 7.34 -14.60
C GLU A 436 5.73 6.79 -14.81
N TYR A 437 6.44 6.49 -13.71
CA TYR A 437 7.88 6.17 -13.70
C TYR A 437 8.17 4.76 -13.15
N ARG A 438 7.41 3.76 -13.60
CA ARG A 438 7.45 2.38 -13.06
C ARG A 438 8.82 1.73 -13.07
N LEU A 439 9.66 2.04 -14.07
CA LEU A 439 10.99 1.48 -14.16
C LEU A 439 11.98 2.11 -13.16
N LEU A 440 11.72 3.34 -12.73
CA LEU A 440 12.49 3.98 -11.66
C LEU A 440 12.00 3.56 -10.28
N LEU A 441 10.68 3.33 -10.12
CA LEU A 441 10.04 3.00 -8.84
C LEU A 441 9.85 1.49 -8.67
N ARG A 442 10.93 0.71 -8.79
CA ARG A 442 10.87 -0.74 -8.62
C ARG A 442 10.92 -1.13 -7.14
N GLN A 443 10.41 -2.32 -6.81
CA GLN A 443 10.52 -2.84 -5.45
C GLN A 443 11.97 -3.17 -5.07
N ASP A 444 12.79 -3.59 -6.03
CA ASP A 444 14.18 -4.01 -5.83
C ASP A 444 15.13 -2.87 -5.49
N ASN A 445 14.78 -1.63 -5.82
CA ASN A 445 15.60 -0.43 -5.56
C ASN A 445 14.98 0.54 -4.55
N ALA A 446 13.98 0.13 -3.78
CA ALA A 446 13.31 1.01 -2.83
C ALA A 446 14.28 1.54 -1.75
N ASP A 447 15.25 0.74 -1.32
CA ASP A 447 16.30 1.14 -0.39
C ASP A 447 17.16 2.29 -0.94
N GLN A 448 17.61 2.20 -2.19
CA GLN A 448 18.40 3.25 -2.85
C GLN A 448 17.63 4.58 -2.94
N ARG A 449 16.30 4.53 -3.11
CA ARG A 449 15.46 5.72 -3.24
C ARG A 449 15.08 6.36 -1.90
N LEU A 450 14.83 5.57 -0.86
CA LEU A 450 14.14 6.04 0.36
C LEU A 450 14.94 5.85 1.66
N THR A 451 15.88 4.92 1.73
CA THR A 451 16.69 4.74 2.95
C THR A 451 17.50 5.97 3.33
N PRO A 452 18.07 6.76 2.38
CA PRO A 452 18.70 8.03 2.73
C PRO A 452 17.74 9.01 3.41
N LEU A 453 16.47 9.06 2.99
CA LEU A 453 15.44 9.87 3.64
C LEU A 453 15.10 9.31 5.03
N GLY A 454 14.94 7.99 5.16
CA GLY A 454 14.70 7.32 6.44
C GLY A 454 15.79 7.60 7.46
N HIS A 455 17.06 7.60 7.03
CA HIS A 455 18.22 7.96 7.84
C HIS A 455 18.19 9.45 8.25
N LYS A 456 17.94 10.35 7.31
CA LYS A 456 17.80 11.79 7.59
C LYS A 456 16.70 12.09 8.62
N ILE A 457 15.59 11.35 8.56
CA ILE A 457 14.49 11.49 9.51
C ILE A 457 14.86 10.93 10.91
N GLY A 458 15.71 9.93 10.98
CA GLY A 458 16.14 9.26 12.21
C GLY A 458 15.46 7.90 12.46
N LEU A 459 14.78 7.32 11.47
CA LEU A 459 14.16 5.99 11.56
C LEU A 459 15.09 4.85 11.09
N ILE A 460 16.11 5.17 10.32
CA ILE A 460 17.16 4.25 9.87
C ILE A 460 18.45 4.63 10.60
N ASP A 461 19.10 3.63 11.19
CA ASP A 461 20.36 3.82 11.89
C ASP A 461 21.57 3.96 10.95
N ASP A 462 22.71 4.39 11.52
CA ASP A 462 23.94 4.59 10.76
C ASP A 462 24.48 3.30 10.14
N GLU A 463 24.34 2.16 10.82
CA GLU A 463 24.81 0.86 10.34
C GLU A 463 24.05 0.45 9.07
N THR A 464 22.73 0.49 9.11
CA THR A 464 21.87 0.19 7.95
C THR A 464 22.15 1.12 6.77
N TYR A 465 22.37 2.42 7.06
CA TYR A 465 22.71 3.38 6.03
C TYR A 465 24.09 3.12 5.41
N GLN A 466 25.09 2.75 6.22
CA GLN A 466 26.42 2.36 5.70
C GLN A 466 26.36 1.10 4.84
N GLN A 467 25.54 0.13 5.20
CA GLN A 467 25.30 -1.08 4.37
C GLN A 467 24.73 -0.71 2.99
N LEU A 468 23.81 0.26 2.92
CA LEU A 468 23.30 0.78 1.65
C LEU A 468 24.42 1.44 0.82
N LEU A 469 25.25 2.29 1.42
CA LEU A 469 26.33 2.97 0.72
C LEU A 469 27.36 1.96 0.15
N GLU A 470 27.69 0.92 0.91
CA GLU A 470 28.55 -0.17 0.42
C GLU A 470 27.91 -0.93 -0.75
N LYS A 471 26.60 -1.24 -0.65
CA LYS A 471 25.84 -1.84 -1.76
C LYS A 471 25.90 -0.98 -3.03
N GLU A 472 25.66 0.32 -2.91
CA GLU A 472 25.71 1.25 -4.05
C GLU A 472 27.10 1.32 -4.69
N LYS A 473 28.13 1.31 -3.86
CA LYS A 473 29.52 1.26 -4.31
C LYS A 473 29.80 -0.03 -5.10
N GLN A 474 29.40 -1.18 -4.57
CA GLN A 474 29.57 -2.47 -5.24
C GLN A 474 28.82 -2.52 -6.59
N ILE A 475 27.59 -1.99 -6.65
CA ILE A 475 26.84 -1.87 -7.91
C ILE A 475 27.59 -1.03 -8.92
N ALA A 476 28.12 0.12 -8.52
CA ALA A 476 28.86 1.03 -9.41
C ALA A 476 30.18 0.42 -9.91
N GLU A 477 30.93 -0.23 -9.02
CA GLU A 477 32.21 -0.88 -9.35
C GLU A 477 32.00 -2.05 -10.30
N GLU A 478 31.03 -2.94 -10.01
CA GLU A 478 30.75 -4.09 -10.85
C GLU A 478 30.14 -3.69 -12.21
N THR A 479 29.24 -2.72 -12.24
CA THR A 479 28.72 -2.19 -13.51
C THR A 479 29.87 -1.68 -14.39
N ARG A 480 30.80 -0.93 -13.81
CA ARG A 480 31.98 -0.43 -14.54
C ARG A 480 32.87 -1.57 -15.01
N ARG A 481 33.11 -2.60 -14.17
CA ARG A 481 33.94 -3.74 -14.52
C ARG A 481 33.39 -4.48 -15.74
N VAL A 482 32.11 -4.86 -15.74
CA VAL A 482 31.50 -5.62 -16.84
C VAL A 482 31.34 -4.81 -18.13
N GLU A 483 31.16 -3.49 -18.03
CA GLU A 483 31.15 -2.60 -19.20
C GLU A 483 32.50 -2.54 -19.94
N HIS A 484 33.60 -2.84 -19.24
CA HIS A 484 34.96 -2.79 -19.80
C HIS A 484 35.58 -4.19 -19.95
N LEU A 485 34.96 -5.26 -19.43
CA LEU A 485 35.45 -6.63 -19.54
C LEU A 485 35.26 -7.14 -20.97
N ASN A 486 36.36 -7.29 -21.70
CA ASN A 486 36.33 -7.78 -23.08
C ASN A 486 36.17 -9.30 -23.15
N ILE A 487 35.21 -9.76 -23.92
CA ILE A 487 34.94 -11.17 -24.22
C ILE A 487 35.30 -11.43 -25.68
N GLY A 488 36.25 -12.33 -25.90
CA GLY A 488 36.70 -12.73 -27.25
C GLY A 488 35.70 -13.64 -27.96
N ALA A 489 35.64 -13.58 -29.29
CA ALA A 489 34.82 -14.47 -30.12
C ALA A 489 35.47 -15.88 -30.27
N ASN A 490 35.82 -16.54 -29.17
CA ASN A 490 36.44 -17.86 -29.14
C ASN A 490 35.41 -19.01 -29.15
N PRO A 491 35.81 -20.27 -29.42
CA PRO A 491 34.89 -21.41 -29.50
C PRO A 491 34.02 -21.62 -28.27
N LYS A 492 34.53 -21.37 -27.05
CA LYS A 492 33.77 -21.50 -25.79
C LYS A 492 32.61 -20.51 -25.76
N VAL A 493 32.91 -19.24 -26.11
CA VAL A 493 31.90 -18.18 -26.15
C VAL A 493 30.86 -18.44 -27.23
N GLN A 494 31.26 -18.91 -28.41
CA GLN A 494 30.31 -19.24 -29.48
C GLN A 494 29.38 -20.40 -29.07
N ALA A 495 29.91 -21.46 -28.46
CA ALA A 495 29.12 -22.57 -27.95
C ALA A 495 28.13 -22.15 -26.86
N PHE A 496 28.54 -21.25 -25.95
CA PHE A 496 27.66 -20.67 -24.95
C PHE A 496 26.51 -19.86 -25.60
N LEU A 497 26.82 -19.01 -26.56
CA LEU A 497 25.82 -18.21 -27.25
C LEU A 497 24.80 -19.08 -28.02
N GLU A 498 25.29 -20.12 -28.71
CA GLU A 498 24.44 -21.10 -29.42
C GLU A 498 23.50 -21.84 -28.45
N ALA A 499 24.04 -22.30 -27.28
CA ALA A 499 23.25 -22.98 -26.25
C ALA A 499 22.13 -22.10 -25.68
N HIS A 500 22.28 -20.78 -25.70
CA HIS A 500 21.29 -19.80 -25.24
C HIS A 500 20.50 -19.15 -26.36
N ASN A 501 20.54 -19.70 -27.58
CA ASN A 501 19.87 -19.15 -28.76
C ASN A 501 20.22 -17.69 -29.06
N SER A 502 21.44 -17.27 -28.72
CA SER A 502 21.95 -15.92 -28.93
C SER A 502 22.81 -15.86 -30.20
N THR A 503 22.79 -14.71 -30.86
CA THR A 503 23.54 -14.48 -32.12
C THR A 503 25.05 -14.63 -31.89
N PRO A 504 25.78 -15.41 -32.72
CA PRO A 504 27.22 -15.55 -32.64
C PRO A 504 27.96 -14.20 -32.77
N LEU A 505 29.13 -14.10 -32.12
CA LEU A 505 29.99 -12.94 -32.24
C LEU A 505 30.86 -13.02 -33.50
N LYS A 506 30.93 -11.93 -34.25
CA LYS A 506 31.87 -11.77 -35.36
C LYS A 506 33.24 -11.29 -34.88
N THR A 507 33.26 -10.47 -33.86
CA THR A 507 34.44 -9.90 -33.20
C THR A 507 34.23 -9.90 -31.68
N GLY A 508 35.29 -9.65 -30.92
CA GLY A 508 35.15 -9.49 -29.46
C GLY A 508 34.21 -8.34 -29.10
N THR A 509 33.56 -8.48 -27.95
CA THR A 509 32.62 -7.50 -27.38
C THR A 509 32.86 -7.37 -25.88
N THR A 510 32.17 -6.44 -25.19
CA THR A 510 32.21 -6.39 -23.74
C THR A 510 31.15 -7.31 -23.12
N LEU A 511 31.35 -7.71 -21.86
CA LEU A 511 30.35 -8.46 -21.10
C LEU A 511 29.04 -7.65 -20.94
N GLY A 512 29.15 -6.33 -20.75
CA GLY A 512 28.01 -5.42 -20.70
C GLY A 512 27.16 -5.46 -21.97
N GLU A 513 27.77 -5.53 -23.16
CA GLU A 513 27.03 -5.68 -24.42
C GLU A 513 26.30 -7.02 -24.53
N LEU A 514 26.83 -8.10 -23.92
CA LEU A 514 26.14 -9.38 -23.86
C LEU A 514 24.95 -9.32 -22.88
N ILE A 515 25.09 -8.64 -21.75
CA ILE A 515 23.98 -8.43 -20.78
C ILE A 515 22.80 -7.69 -21.44
N ARG A 516 23.06 -6.76 -22.37
CA ARG A 516 22.02 -6.00 -23.08
C ARG A 516 21.14 -6.86 -24.01
N ARG A 517 21.60 -8.08 -24.37
CA ARG A 517 20.82 -8.98 -25.20
C ARG A 517 19.60 -9.53 -24.43
N PRO A 518 18.40 -9.59 -25.04
CA PRO A 518 17.18 -10.03 -24.36
C PRO A 518 17.29 -11.42 -23.73
N GLU A 519 17.95 -12.35 -24.43
CA GLU A 519 18.08 -13.75 -24.07
C GLU A 519 19.18 -14.06 -23.04
N LEU A 520 20.03 -13.09 -22.70
CA LEU A 520 21.15 -13.25 -21.77
C LEU A 520 20.95 -12.34 -20.54
N ASP A 521 21.50 -12.74 -19.42
CA ASP A 521 21.54 -11.91 -18.20
C ASP A 521 22.89 -12.04 -17.48
N TYR A 522 23.09 -11.20 -16.46
CA TYR A 522 24.32 -11.16 -15.72
C TYR A 522 24.64 -12.49 -15.04
N GLU A 523 23.62 -13.21 -14.52
CA GLU A 523 23.82 -14.49 -13.82
C GLU A 523 24.27 -15.60 -14.79
N MET A 524 23.63 -15.73 -15.96
CA MET A 524 23.98 -16.69 -17.00
C MET A 524 25.43 -16.50 -17.48
N LEU A 525 25.87 -15.26 -17.60
CA LEU A 525 27.22 -14.93 -18.09
C LEU A 525 28.35 -15.23 -17.12
N ALA A 526 28.07 -15.73 -15.92
CA ALA A 526 29.08 -16.18 -14.97
C ALA A 526 30.00 -17.27 -15.55
N GLU A 527 29.50 -18.10 -16.46
CA GLU A 527 30.27 -19.13 -17.18
C GLU A 527 31.40 -18.57 -18.05
N LEU A 528 31.22 -17.34 -18.52
CA LEU A 528 32.20 -16.63 -19.35
C LEU A 528 33.11 -15.69 -18.56
N ASP A 529 32.87 -15.53 -17.27
CA ASP A 529 33.56 -14.60 -16.38
C ASP A 529 34.12 -15.33 -15.12
N PRO A 530 35.24 -16.05 -15.24
CA PRO A 530 35.81 -16.81 -14.14
C PRO A 530 36.37 -15.93 -13.00
N GLU A 531 36.58 -14.66 -13.23
CA GLU A 531 37.06 -13.69 -12.24
C GLU A 531 35.92 -12.87 -11.61
N ARG A 532 34.68 -13.28 -11.86
CA ARG A 532 33.49 -12.63 -11.31
C ARG A 532 33.55 -12.59 -9.78
N PRO A 533 33.38 -11.39 -9.18
CA PRO A 533 33.33 -11.28 -7.73
C PRO A 533 32.06 -11.96 -7.17
N LEU A 534 32.19 -12.53 -5.99
CA LEU A 534 31.03 -13.06 -5.25
C LEU A 534 30.33 -11.88 -4.55
N LEU A 535 29.23 -11.45 -5.10
CA LEU A 535 28.45 -10.31 -4.60
C LEU A 535 27.09 -10.78 -4.05
N ASN A 536 26.46 -9.91 -3.26
CA ASN A 536 25.10 -10.15 -2.82
C ASN A 536 24.15 -10.14 -4.02
N ARG A 537 23.15 -11.04 -4.03
CA ARG A 537 22.15 -11.13 -5.09
C ARG A 537 21.47 -9.80 -5.41
N GLY A 538 21.22 -8.97 -4.39
CA GLY A 538 20.64 -7.63 -4.60
C GLY A 538 21.56 -6.70 -5.41
N VAL A 539 22.88 -6.88 -5.33
CA VAL A 539 23.87 -6.17 -6.18
C VAL A 539 23.81 -6.71 -7.59
N ASP A 540 23.85 -8.02 -7.77
CA ASP A 540 23.80 -8.70 -9.07
C ASP A 540 22.55 -8.29 -9.87
N GLU A 541 21.40 -8.27 -9.21
CA GLU A 541 20.13 -7.85 -9.79
C GLU A 541 20.17 -6.40 -10.28
N GLN A 542 20.73 -5.48 -9.47
CA GLN A 542 20.87 -4.08 -9.85
C GLN A 542 21.83 -3.88 -11.02
N VAL A 543 22.96 -4.59 -11.03
CA VAL A 543 23.93 -4.55 -12.16
C VAL A 543 23.22 -4.98 -13.46
N ASN A 544 22.52 -6.11 -13.43
CA ASN A 544 21.77 -6.62 -14.58
C ASN A 544 20.73 -5.61 -15.08
N ILE A 545 19.89 -5.08 -14.20
CA ILE A 545 18.83 -4.14 -14.56
C ILE A 545 19.40 -2.83 -15.10
N ASN A 546 20.40 -2.27 -14.43
CA ASN A 546 21.00 -0.99 -14.82
C ASN A 546 21.60 -1.04 -16.22
N ILE A 547 22.26 -2.13 -16.58
CA ILE A 547 22.86 -2.31 -17.91
C ILE A 547 21.76 -2.60 -18.95
N LYS A 548 20.90 -3.57 -18.67
CA LYS A 548 19.88 -4.04 -19.64
C LYS A 548 18.85 -2.98 -19.98
N TYR A 549 18.46 -2.16 -19.02
CA TYR A 549 17.41 -1.14 -19.18
C TYR A 549 17.94 0.30 -19.21
N GLU A 550 19.25 0.49 -19.36
CA GLU A 550 19.93 1.79 -19.32
C GLU A 550 19.25 2.88 -20.15
N GLY A 551 18.94 2.58 -21.41
CA GLY A 551 18.30 3.52 -22.32
C GLY A 551 16.90 3.96 -21.89
N TYR A 552 16.12 3.04 -21.33
CA TYR A 552 14.78 3.33 -20.80
C TYR A 552 14.86 4.12 -19.49
N ILE A 553 15.81 3.78 -18.60
CA ILE A 553 16.05 4.48 -17.35
C ILE A 553 16.46 5.93 -17.63
N LYS A 554 17.42 6.18 -18.53
CA LYS A 554 17.83 7.53 -18.93
C LYS A 554 16.68 8.37 -19.51
N ARG A 555 15.77 7.73 -20.26
CA ARG A 555 14.58 8.41 -20.79
C ARG A 555 13.63 8.83 -19.69
N GLN A 556 13.34 7.94 -18.73
CA GLN A 556 12.48 8.27 -17.60
C GLN A 556 13.09 9.33 -16.68
N LEU A 557 14.40 9.31 -16.44
CA LEU A 557 15.09 10.36 -15.67
C LEU A 557 14.90 11.75 -16.29
N LYS A 558 15.02 11.88 -17.62
CA LYS A 558 14.72 13.15 -18.31
C LYS A 558 13.27 13.62 -18.12
N GLN A 559 12.32 12.68 -18.13
CA GLN A 559 10.91 13.00 -17.87
C GLN A 559 10.71 13.48 -16.42
N VAL A 560 11.38 12.85 -15.46
CA VAL A 560 11.37 13.28 -14.04
C VAL A 560 11.94 14.67 -13.86
N GLU A 561 13.03 15.01 -14.54
CA GLU A 561 13.59 16.37 -14.50
C GLU A 561 12.59 17.43 -14.98
N GLN A 562 11.86 17.14 -16.06
CA GLN A 562 10.81 18.02 -16.55
C GLN A 562 9.63 18.13 -15.56
N PHE A 563 9.21 16.99 -14.99
CA PHE A 563 8.18 16.94 -13.97
C PHE A 563 8.56 17.78 -12.74
N LYS A 564 9.77 17.61 -12.20
CA LYS A 564 10.26 18.35 -11.03
C LYS A 564 10.30 19.87 -11.28
N LYS A 565 10.58 20.31 -12.49
CA LYS A 565 10.51 21.74 -12.84
C LYS A 565 9.11 22.34 -12.63
N LEU A 566 8.06 21.57 -12.92
CA LEU A 566 6.68 21.99 -12.67
C LEU A 566 6.29 21.87 -11.20
N GLU A 567 6.72 20.81 -10.50
CA GLU A 567 6.47 20.64 -9.07
C GLU A 567 7.16 21.72 -8.21
N ASN A 568 8.32 22.18 -8.62
CA ASN A 568 9.04 23.25 -7.94
C ASN A 568 8.39 24.64 -8.14
N LYS A 569 7.53 24.81 -9.15
CA LYS A 569 6.77 26.05 -9.34
C LYS A 569 5.58 26.06 -8.38
N LYS A 570 5.80 26.57 -7.17
CA LYS A 570 4.77 26.69 -6.13
C LYS A 570 3.73 27.72 -6.50
N ILE A 571 2.46 27.39 -6.25
CA ILE A 571 1.33 28.28 -6.45
C ILE A 571 1.10 29.04 -5.13
N PRO A 572 1.09 30.39 -5.15
CA PRO A 572 0.81 31.16 -3.94
C PRO A 572 -0.59 30.84 -3.38
N GLU A 573 -0.71 30.72 -2.06
CA GLU A 573 -2.01 30.49 -1.39
C GLU A 573 -3.03 31.61 -1.67
N THR A 574 -2.53 32.81 -1.92
CA THR A 574 -3.33 34.02 -2.19
C THR A 574 -3.84 34.10 -3.63
N ILE A 575 -3.50 33.13 -4.50
CA ILE A 575 -3.94 33.16 -5.91
C ILE A 575 -5.46 33.11 -6.02
N ARG A 576 -6.01 33.95 -6.88
CA ARG A 576 -7.42 33.98 -7.23
C ARG A 576 -7.60 33.54 -8.66
N TYR A 577 -8.05 32.30 -8.84
CA TYR A 577 -8.16 31.70 -10.17
C TYR A 577 -9.22 32.37 -11.04
N GLU A 578 -10.20 33.02 -10.43
CA GLU A 578 -11.25 33.78 -11.12
C GLU A 578 -10.70 35.02 -11.83
N GLU A 579 -9.59 35.58 -11.36
CA GLU A 579 -8.94 36.76 -11.93
C GLU A 579 -8.01 36.42 -13.10
N ILE A 580 -7.80 35.14 -13.39
CA ILE A 580 -6.87 34.68 -14.43
C ILE A 580 -7.59 34.69 -15.79
N HIS A 581 -7.34 35.71 -16.61
CA HIS A 581 -7.86 35.77 -17.96
C HIS A 581 -7.31 34.65 -18.84
N GLY A 582 -8.19 33.97 -19.58
CA GLY A 582 -7.84 32.87 -20.45
C GLY A 582 -7.89 31.48 -19.81
N LEU A 583 -8.11 31.41 -18.50
CA LEU A 583 -8.36 30.13 -17.81
C LEU A 583 -9.82 29.71 -18.03
N ARG A 584 -10.05 28.46 -18.45
CA ARG A 584 -11.42 27.95 -18.66
C ARG A 584 -12.19 27.90 -17.33
N ILE A 585 -13.50 28.11 -17.37
CA ILE A 585 -14.38 28.11 -16.18
C ILE A 585 -14.25 26.77 -15.41
N GLU A 586 -14.25 25.66 -16.12
CA GLU A 586 -14.04 24.34 -15.50
C GLU A 586 -12.71 24.25 -14.74
N ALA A 587 -11.62 24.73 -15.36
CA ALA A 587 -10.31 24.75 -14.73
C ALA A 587 -10.29 25.68 -13.50
N GLN A 588 -10.90 26.88 -13.59
CA GLN A 588 -11.03 27.79 -12.44
C GLN A 588 -11.77 27.12 -11.27
N GLN A 589 -12.91 26.47 -11.54
CA GLN A 589 -13.69 25.76 -10.52
C GLN A 589 -12.89 24.63 -9.88
N LYS A 590 -12.19 23.83 -10.69
CA LYS A 590 -11.36 22.72 -10.21
C LYS A 590 -10.17 23.22 -9.40
N LEU A 591 -9.44 24.21 -9.86
CA LEU A 591 -8.30 24.80 -9.16
C LEU A 591 -8.71 25.42 -7.82
N ASN A 592 -9.87 26.10 -7.77
CA ASN A 592 -10.43 26.63 -6.53
C ASN A 592 -10.84 25.51 -5.55
N LEU A 593 -11.43 24.44 -6.07
CA LEU A 593 -11.85 23.29 -5.26
C LEU A 593 -10.65 22.54 -4.66
N TYR A 594 -9.64 22.27 -5.48
CA TYR A 594 -8.50 21.42 -5.08
C TYR A 594 -7.36 22.19 -4.42
N ARG A 595 -7.25 23.51 -4.69
CA ARG A 595 -6.17 24.36 -4.18
C ARG A 595 -4.78 23.69 -4.27
N PRO A 596 -4.31 23.38 -5.50
CA PRO A 596 -3.02 22.72 -5.67
C PRO A 596 -1.87 23.60 -5.17
N ILE A 597 -0.86 22.98 -4.59
CA ILE A 597 0.32 23.66 -4.03
C ILE A 597 1.40 23.95 -5.08
N SER A 598 1.31 23.30 -6.25
CA SER A 598 2.27 23.46 -7.34
C SER A 598 1.59 23.41 -8.71
N VAL A 599 2.27 23.93 -9.71
CA VAL A 599 1.82 23.83 -11.12
C VAL A 599 1.80 22.37 -11.58
N GLY A 600 2.74 21.54 -11.11
CA GLY A 600 2.74 20.11 -11.38
C GLY A 600 1.49 19.43 -10.82
N GLN A 601 1.12 19.72 -9.58
CA GLN A 601 -0.12 19.20 -8.99
C GLN A 601 -1.36 19.70 -9.76
N ALA A 602 -1.40 20.97 -10.12
CA ALA A 602 -2.48 21.55 -10.93
C ALA A 602 -2.67 20.81 -12.27
N SER A 603 -1.58 20.43 -12.92
CA SER A 603 -1.60 19.73 -14.21
C SER A 603 -2.22 18.33 -14.15
N ARG A 604 -2.29 17.70 -12.98
CA ARG A 604 -2.87 16.37 -12.75
C ARG A 604 -4.35 16.40 -12.39
N ILE A 605 -4.91 17.56 -12.15
CA ILE A 605 -6.33 17.69 -11.81
C ILE A 605 -7.18 17.45 -13.05
N SER A 606 -8.12 16.53 -12.96
CA SER A 606 -9.08 16.25 -14.03
C SER A 606 -9.90 17.51 -14.33
N GLY A 607 -9.95 17.93 -15.60
CA GLY A 607 -10.59 19.17 -16.04
C GLY A 607 -9.62 20.34 -16.23
N VAL A 608 -8.35 20.20 -15.83
CA VAL A 608 -7.27 21.16 -16.12
C VAL A 608 -6.45 20.65 -17.31
N SER A 609 -6.47 21.39 -18.42
CA SER A 609 -5.75 21.02 -19.64
C SER A 609 -4.32 21.58 -19.67
N PRO A 610 -3.44 21.08 -20.56
CA PRO A 610 -2.12 21.69 -20.77
C PRO A 610 -2.16 23.17 -21.15
N ALA A 611 -3.23 23.61 -21.84
CA ALA A 611 -3.44 25.03 -22.16
C ALA A 611 -3.71 25.85 -20.90
N ASP A 612 -4.55 25.34 -19.98
CA ASP A 612 -4.82 26.00 -18.70
C ASP A 612 -3.55 26.12 -17.85
N VAL A 613 -2.72 25.06 -17.84
CA VAL A 613 -1.41 25.07 -17.15
C VAL A 613 -0.50 26.17 -17.73
N SER A 614 -0.47 26.33 -19.06
CA SER A 614 0.32 27.38 -19.71
C SER A 614 -0.16 28.79 -19.33
N VAL A 615 -1.48 28.99 -19.30
CA VAL A 615 -2.09 30.27 -18.85
C VAL A 615 -1.73 30.56 -17.39
N LEU A 616 -1.82 29.56 -16.52
CA LEU A 616 -1.44 29.66 -15.10
C LEU A 616 0.04 30.06 -14.93
N LEU A 617 0.92 29.43 -15.68
CA LEU A 617 2.36 29.74 -15.67
C LEU A 617 2.64 31.20 -16.07
N ILE A 618 2.02 31.66 -17.15
CA ILE A 618 2.19 33.04 -17.64
C ILE A 618 1.69 34.03 -16.58
N TYR A 619 0.51 33.78 -15.99
CA TYR A 619 -0.02 34.61 -14.94
C TYR A 619 0.90 34.70 -13.71
N MET A 620 1.41 33.57 -13.24
CA MET A 620 2.35 33.53 -12.13
C MET A 620 3.67 34.28 -12.42
N GLU A 621 4.17 34.22 -13.67
CA GLU A 621 5.33 34.99 -14.08
C GLU A 621 5.06 36.49 -14.10
N GLN A 622 3.85 36.91 -14.51
CA GLN A 622 3.43 38.32 -14.46
C GLN A 622 3.30 38.82 -13.01
N MET A 623 2.74 38.01 -12.11
CA MET A 623 2.67 38.36 -10.68
C MET A 623 4.07 38.57 -10.08
N ASN A 624 5.04 37.73 -10.44
CA ASN A 624 6.41 37.84 -9.95
C ASN A 624 7.16 39.06 -10.50
N ARG A 625 6.83 39.52 -11.73
CA ARG A 625 7.40 40.73 -12.34
C ARG A 625 6.80 42.02 -11.82
N HIS A 626 5.53 42.00 -11.42
CA HIS A 626 4.81 43.12 -10.88
C HIS A 626 4.17 42.74 -9.53
N PRO A 627 4.97 42.63 -8.45
CA PRO A 627 4.38 42.42 -7.13
C PRO A 627 3.45 43.62 -6.86
N ARG A 628 2.15 43.35 -6.69
CA ARG A 628 1.20 44.38 -6.26
C ARG A 628 1.74 44.93 -4.95
N HIS A 629 2.20 46.18 -4.95
CA HIS A 629 2.53 46.91 -3.75
C HIS A 629 1.31 46.96 -2.85
N GLY A 630 1.45 46.41 -1.68
CA GLY A 630 0.67 46.35 -0.48
C GLY A 630 -0.75 46.94 -0.42
N GLU A 631 -1.66 46.15 0.10
CA GLU A 631 -2.56 46.55 1.19
C GLU A 631 -2.59 45.45 2.24
#